data_5070179caf03d670a1c0b3a2fd017e6c
#
_entry.id   5070179caf03d670a1c0b3a2fd017e6c
#
_cell.length_a   1.000
_cell.length_b   1.000
_cell.length_c   1.000
_cell.angle_alpha   90.00
_cell.angle_beta   90.00
_cell.angle_gamma   90.00
#
_symmetry.space_group_name_H-M   'P 1'
#
loop_
_entity.id
_entity.type
_entity.pdbx_description
1 polymer ?
#
loop_
_entity_poly.entity_id
_entity_poly.type
_entity_poly.pdbx_seq_one_letter_code
_entity_poly.pdbx_strand_id
1 'polypeptide(L)'
;TDNGTDRSLSYPFGDETRNGMKAWAIDAGTHAPLLVSCPGTIPEGTQSDDLVDFSDFLPTIADIAGAEMPDVKLDGRSFWPQCQGKEGDPRKWIYQYYYPKFTEAGQPHGEGINGNEIAWAQNQNFKLYRDGTMYAVSDRGEKSPIVKNGAGERGETARAMLQKAIDSMPVWAAKLAYGD
;
A
#
# COMPACT_ATOMS: atom_id res chain seq x y z
N THR A 1 -10.69 3.26 8.14
CA THR A 1 -10.37 4.48 7.38
C THR A 1 -9.82 4.10 6.01
N ASP A 2 -9.85 5.02 5.06
CA ASP A 2 -9.48 4.82 3.65
C ASP A 2 -8.09 5.36 3.30
N ASN A 3 -7.52 6.18 4.17
CA ASN A 3 -6.20 6.81 3.99
C ASN A 3 -5.66 7.36 5.30
N GLY A 4 -4.50 7.98 5.26
CA GLY A 4 -3.88 8.61 6.42
C GLY A 4 -4.69 9.77 7.00
N THR A 5 -4.36 10.13 8.23
CA THR A 5 -4.97 11.24 8.97
C THR A 5 -4.78 12.57 8.24
N ASP A 6 -5.77 13.45 8.30
CA ASP A 6 -5.68 14.80 7.72
C ASP A 6 -4.50 15.59 8.29
N ARG A 7 -3.84 16.35 7.44
CA ARG A 7 -2.61 17.08 7.78
C ARG A 7 -2.80 18.22 8.78
N SER A 8 -4.02 18.70 8.93
CA SER A 8 -4.36 19.71 9.94
C SER A 8 -4.43 19.13 11.36
N LEU A 9 -4.43 17.80 11.49
CA LEU A 9 -4.55 17.11 12.76
C LEU A 9 -3.21 16.57 13.23
N SER A 10 -2.96 16.76 14.53
CA SER A 10 -1.85 16.13 15.24
C SER A 10 -2.39 15.09 16.21
N TYR A 11 -1.68 13.98 16.35
CA TYR A 11 -2.09 12.89 17.24
C TYR A 11 -0.89 12.28 17.98
N PRO A 12 -1.10 11.75 19.18
CA PRO A 12 -0.06 11.06 19.92
C PRO A 12 0.25 9.70 19.24
N PHE A 13 1.53 9.37 19.16
CA PHE A 13 2.01 8.09 18.64
C PHE A 13 3.21 7.61 19.47
N GLY A 14 2.96 6.74 20.45
CA GLY A 14 3.95 6.44 21.49
C GLY A 14 4.34 7.70 22.25
N ASP A 15 5.62 7.98 22.34
CA ASP A 15 6.18 9.15 23.02
C ASP A 15 6.29 10.40 22.12
N GLU A 16 5.84 10.30 20.87
CA GLU A 16 5.93 11.39 19.89
C GLU A 16 4.54 11.96 19.56
N THR A 17 4.49 13.20 19.11
CA THR A 17 3.33 13.77 18.45
C THR A 17 3.58 13.76 16.95
N ARG A 18 2.64 13.23 16.17
CA ARG A 18 2.71 13.17 14.71
C ARG A 18 1.60 13.98 14.07
N ASN A 19 1.92 14.57 12.93
CA ASN A 19 0.92 15.19 12.07
C ASN A 19 0.39 14.18 11.07
N GLY A 20 -0.85 14.35 10.65
CA GLY A 20 -1.42 13.60 9.54
C GLY A 20 -0.64 13.82 8.25
N MET A 21 -0.64 12.81 7.38
CA MET A 21 0.08 12.83 6.10
C MET A 21 -0.83 12.41 4.94
N LYS A 22 -2.15 12.63 5.11
CA LYS A 22 -3.12 12.41 4.02
C LYS A 22 -2.66 13.09 2.73
N ALA A 23 -2.81 12.40 1.61
CA ALA A 23 -2.37 12.80 0.28
C ALA A 23 -0.85 12.73 0.02
N TRP A 24 -0.07 12.19 0.95
CA TRP A 24 1.33 11.90 0.72
C TRP A 24 1.55 10.42 0.38
N ALA A 25 2.52 10.15 -0.49
CA ALA A 25 2.84 8.79 -0.92
C ALA A 25 3.58 7.96 0.14
N ILE A 26 3.99 8.56 1.23
CA ILE A 26 4.64 7.88 2.35
C ILE A 26 3.66 7.00 3.13
N ASP A 27 4.18 6.08 3.92
CA ASP A 27 3.38 5.10 4.67
C ASP A 27 2.31 5.78 5.56
N ALA A 28 2.64 6.83 6.28
CA ALA A 28 1.70 7.57 7.11
C ALA A 28 0.52 8.22 6.34
N GLY A 29 0.65 8.37 5.02
CA GLY A 29 -0.42 8.89 4.15
C GLY A 29 -1.29 7.81 3.52
N THR A 30 -0.76 6.59 3.39
CA THR A 30 -1.36 5.51 2.59
C THR A 30 -1.69 4.26 3.39
N HIS A 31 -1.01 4.01 4.49
CA HIS A 31 -1.25 2.86 5.36
C HIS A 31 -2.40 3.17 6.33
N ALA A 32 -3.51 2.49 6.16
CA ALA A 32 -4.69 2.64 7.00
C ALA A 32 -4.99 1.32 7.74
N PRO A 33 -5.42 1.37 9.01
CA PRO A 33 -5.82 0.17 9.73
C PRO A 33 -7.09 -0.44 9.13
N LEU A 34 -7.12 -1.76 9.01
CA LEU A 34 -8.29 -2.55 8.66
C LEU A 34 -8.78 -3.28 9.91
N LEU A 35 -10.02 -3.02 10.29
CA LEU A 35 -10.71 -3.71 11.38
C LEU A 35 -11.89 -4.48 10.80
N VAL A 36 -11.94 -5.77 11.07
CA VAL A 36 -13.01 -6.66 10.58
C VAL A 36 -13.68 -7.34 11.78
N SER A 37 -14.99 -7.34 11.81
CA SER A 37 -15.77 -7.98 12.87
C SER A 37 -16.91 -8.77 12.27
N CYS A 38 -17.00 -10.04 12.64
CA CYS A 38 -18.14 -10.91 12.34
C CYS A 38 -18.25 -11.94 13.48
N PRO A 39 -19.02 -11.61 14.56
CA PRO A 39 -19.15 -12.49 15.71
C PRO A 39 -19.60 -13.89 15.34
N GLY A 40 -18.96 -14.90 15.92
CA GLY A 40 -19.24 -16.30 15.65
C GLY A 40 -18.56 -16.86 14.38
N THR A 41 -17.95 -16.01 13.54
CA THR A 41 -17.26 -16.45 12.32
C THR A 41 -15.78 -16.08 12.34
N ILE A 42 -15.46 -14.88 12.81
CA ILE A 42 -14.09 -14.39 12.96
C ILE A 42 -13.67 -14.60 14.41
N PRO A 43 -12.50 -15.22 14.67
CA PRO A 43 -11.98 -15.35 16.03
C PRO A 43 -11.71 -13.97 16.66
N GLU A 44 -12.09 -13.82 17.92
CA GLU A 44 -11.90 -12.57 18.65
C GLU A 44 -10.42 -12.33 18.99
N GLY A 45 -10.01 -11.04 18.97
CA GLY A 45 -8.69 -10.60 19.43
C GLY A 45 -7.52 -11.04 18.55
N THR A 46 -7.79 -11.49 17.31
CA THR A 46 -6.75 -11.86 16.36
C THR A 46 -6.15 -10.63 15.66
N GLN A 47 -4.87 -10.72 15.33
CA GLN A 47 -4.15 -9.76 14.49
C GLN A 47 -3.46 -10.51 13.36
N SER A 48 -3.37 -9.90 12.19
CA SER A 48 -2.60 -10.38 11.05
C SER A 48 -1.75 -9.24 10.49
N ASP A 49 -0.53 -9.57 10.09
CA ASP A 49 0.37 -8.69 9.37
C ASP A 49 0.25 -8.88 7.84
N ASP A 50 -0.74 -9.63 7.39
CA ASP A 50 -1.00 -9.85 5.97
C ASP A 50 -1.36 -8.54 5.28
N LEU A 51 -0.82 -8.36 4.10
CA LEU A 51 -1.12 -7.20 3.28
C LEU A 51 -2.55 -7.30 2.73
N VAL A 52 -3.27 -6.20 2.83
CA VAL A 52 -4.59 -6.04 2.21
C VAL A 52 -4.59 -4.76 1.38
N ASP A 53 -5.14 -4.84 0.18
CA ASP A 53 -5.31 -3.72 -0.73
C ASP A 53 -6.80 -3.48 -1.00
N PHE A 54 -7.19 -2.26 -1.40
CA PHE A 54 -8.59 -1.97 -1.71
C PHE A 54 -9.16 -2.82 -2.84
N SER A 55 -8.33 -3.26 -3.78
CA SER A 55 -8.73 -4.20 -4.84
C SER A 55 -9.20 -5.56 -4.30
N ASP A 56 -8.81 -5.91 -3.07
CA ASP A 56 -9.18 -7.18 -2.42
C ASP A 56 -10.62 -7.22 -1.88
N PHE A 57 -11.25 -6.05 -1.72
CA PHE A 57 -12.59 -6.01 -1.13
C PHE A 57 -13.65 -6.68 -2.01
N LEU A 58 -13.62 -6.47 -3.32
CA LEU A 58 -14.57 -7.10 -4.23
C LEU A 58 -14.51 -8.63 -4.16
N PRO A 59 -13.36 -9.30 -4.36
CA PRO A 59 -13.29 -10.74 -4.23
C PRO A 59 -13.59 -11.24 -2.82
N THR A 60 -13.27 -10.49 -1.78
CA THR A 60 -13.59 -10.85 -0.40
C THR A 60 -15.11 -10.84 -0.15
N ILE A 61 -15.80 -9.79 -0.61
CA ILE A 61 -17.26 -9.70 -0.47
C ILE A 61 -17.96 -10.80 -1.25
N ALA A 62 -17.48 -11.10 -2.47
CA ALA A 62 -18.03 -12.19 -3.26
C ALA A 62 -17.82 -13.55 -2.56
N ASP A 63 -16.65 -13.80 -1.99
CA ASP A 63 -16.34 -15.01 -1.22
C ASP A 63 -17.26 -15.16 0.00
N ILE A 64 -17.45 -14.09 0.77
CA ILE A 64 -18.38 -14.08 1.92
C ILE A 64 -19.82 -14.37 1.48
N ALA A 65 -20.25 -13.82 0.35
CA ALA A 65 -21.59 -13.97 -0.16
C ALA A 65 -21.83 -15.27 -0.93
N GLY A 66 -20.79 -16.05 -1.22
CA GLY A 66 -20.87 -17.19 -2.12
C GLY A 66 -21.27 -16.79 -3.55
N ALA A 67 -20.93 -15.57 -3.96
CA ALA A 67 -21.26 -15.03 -5.26
C ALA A 67 -20.22 -15.39 -6.31
N GLU A 68 -20.67 -15.59 -7.54
CA GLU A 68 -19.75 -15.79 -8.68
C GLU A 68 -19.00 -14.49 -9.00
N MET A 69 -17.70 -14.64 -9.24
CA MET A 69 -16.87 -13.54 -9.69
C MET A 69 -17.08 -13.28 -11.18
N PRO A 70 -17.00 -12.01 -11.63
CA PRO A 70 -17.04 -11.69 -13.03
C PRO A 70 -15.85 -12.33 -13.78
N ASP A 71 -16.09 -12.79 -15.02
CA ASP A 71 -15.04 -13.35 -15.88
C ASP A 71 -14.14 -12.24 -16.47
N VAL A 72 -13.42 -11.58 -15.57
CA VAL A 72 -12.44 -10.53 -15.89
C VAL A 72 -11.20 -10.72 -15.01
N LYS A 73 -10.06 -10.28 -15.51
CA LYS A 73 -8.84 -10.28 -14.71
C LYS A 73 -8.99 -9.28 -13.56
N LEU A 74 -8.88 -9.76 -12.34
CA LEU A 74 -8.86 -8.95 -11.13
C LEU A 74 -7.44 -8.86 -10.56
N ASP A 75 -7.10 -7.70 -10.03
CA ASP A 75 -5.85 -7.50 -9.29
C ASP A 75 -5.99 -7.89 -7.81
N GLY A 76 -7.23 -7.95 -7.32
CA GLY A 76 -7.59 -8.31 -5.95
C GLY A 76 -7.67 -9.82 -5.72
N ARG A 77 -7.58 -10.19 -4.47
CA ARG A 77 -7.78 -11.56 -3.94
C ARG A 77 -8.54 -11.51 -2.64
N SER A 78 -9.30 -12.57 -2.32
CA SER A 78 -10.03 -12.63 -1.07
C SER A 78 -9.07 -12.76 0.13
N PHE A 79 -9.26 -11.93 1.14
CA PHE A 79 -8.64 -12.07 2.46
C PHE A 79 -9.59 -12.66 3.50
N TRP A 80 -10.74 -13.17 3.07
CA TRP A 80 -11.70 -13.78 3.98
C TRP A 80 -11.16 -14.99 4.74
N PRO A 81 -10.37 -15.90 4.12
CA PRO A 81 -9.75 -17.00 4.86
C PRO A 81 -8.86 -16.51 6.02
N GLN A 82 -8.05 -15.48 5.81
CA GLN A 82 -7.19 -14.91 6.85
C GLN A 82 -8.01 -14.32 8.01
N CYS A 83 -9.14 -13.66 7.71
CA CYS A 83 -10.07 -13.21 8.74
C CYS A 83 -10.60 -14.36 9.61
N GLN A 84 -10.73 -15.55 9.05
CA GLN A 84 -11.15 -16.76 9.77
C GLN A 84 -10.01 -17.49 10.49
N GLY A 85 -8.80 -16.95 10.51
CA GLY A 85 -7.61 -17.60 11.07
C GLY A 85 -7.02 -18.72 10.20
N LYS A 86 -7.36 -18.75 8.91
CA LYS A 86 -6.81 -19.70 7.92
C LYS A 86 -5.70 -19.04 7.12
N GLU A 87 -4.82 -19.84 6.51
CA GLU A 87 -3.70 -19.35 5.69
C GLU A 87 -4.17 -18.53 4.47
N GLY A 88 -5.14 -19.05 3.71
CA GLY A 88 -5.62 -18.40 2.50
C GLY A 88 -4.54 -18.22 1.42
N ASP A 89 -4.61 -17.10 0.68
CA ASP A 89 -3.62 -16.70 -0.33
C ASP A 89 -3.14 -15.26 -0.06
N PRO A 90 -2.31 -15.02 0.97
CA PRO A 90 -1.89 -13.69 1.35
C PRO A 90 -1.04 -13.03 0.26
N ARG A 91 -1.19 -11.71 0.14
CA ARG A 91 -0.38 -10.92 -0.78
C ARG A 91 1.09 -10.92 -0.34
N LYS A 92 1.97 -11.04 -1.34
CA LYS A 92 3.41 -10.87 -1.12
C LYS A 92 3.85 -9.42 -1.25
N TRP A 93 3.05 -8.62 -1.92
CA TRP A 93 3.26 -7.19 -2.16
C TRP A 93 1.94 -6.51 -2.50
N ILE A 94 1.91 -5.19 -2.31
CA ILE A 94 0.92 -4.28 -2.87
C ILE A 94 1.61 -3.33 -3.83
N TYR A 95 0.86 -2.85 -4.83
CA TYR A 95 1.31 -1.82 -5.77
C TYR A 95 0.37 -0.64 -5.69
N GLN A 96 0.92 0.55 -5.68
CA GLN A 96 0.15 1.78 -5.70
C GLN A 96 0.68 2.71 -6.78
N TYR A 97 -0.27 3.33 -7.46
CA TYR A 97 -0.05 4.39 -8.42
C TYR A 97 -0.75 5.64 -7.92
N TYR A 98 -0.01 6.72 -7.82
CA TYR A 98 -0.52 7.97 -7.31
C TYR A 98 -0.19 9.09 -8.28
N TYR A 99 -1.23 9.78 -8.75
CA TYR A 99 -1.11 10.97 -9.57
C TYR A 99 -1.77 12.13 -8.81
N PRO A 100 -0.99 12.89 -8.03
CA PRO A 100 -1.56 13.96 -7.23
C PRO A 100 -2.10 15.07 -8.12
N LYS A 101 -3.35 15.42 -7.95
CA LYS A 101 -3.97 16.59 -8.62
C LYS A 101 -3.34 17.91 -8.14
N PHE A 102 -2.85 17.91 -6.90
CA PHE A 102 -2.17 19.04 -6.28
C PHE A 102 -0.82 18.57 -5.76
N THR A 103 0.21 19.32 -6.07
CA THR A 103 1.52 19.08 -5.52
C THR A 103 1.81 20.15 -4.50
N GLU A 104 2.24 19.70 -3.35
CA GLU A 104 2.90 20.55 -2.38
C GLU A 104 4.39 20.37 -2.52
N ALA A 105 5.13 21.47 -2.52
CA ALA A 105 6.57 21.44 -2.49
C ALA A 105 7.05 20.63 -1.27
N GLY A 106 7.99 19.72 -1.50
CA GLY A 106 8.57 18.91 -0.45
C GLY A 106 7.96 17.52 -0.23
N GLN A 107 7.03 17.07 -1.07
CA GLN A 107 6.66 15.66 -1.05
C GLN A 107 7.84 14.77 -1.44
N PRO A 108 8.18 13.74 -0.64
CA PRO A 108 9.14 12.73 -1.06
C PRO A 108 8.63 12.06 -2.34
N HIS A 109 9.53 11.86 -3.31
CA HIS A 109 9.26 11.12 -4.56
C HIS A 109 8.15 11.67 -5.46
N GLY A 110 7.78 12.93 -5.31
CA GLY A 110 6.80 13.58 -6.17
C GLY A 110 7.01 15.07 -6.20
N GLU A 111 7.67 15.57 -7.22
CA GLU A 111 7.70 16.98 -7.51
C GLU A 111 6.64 17.29 -8.56
N GLY A 112 5.57 17.91 -8.11
CA GLY A 112 4.78 18.81 -8.92
C GLY A 112 3.90 18.25 -10.02
N ILE A 113 2.89 19.01 -10.26
CA ILE A 113 1.73 18.86 -11.16
C ILE A 113 2.09 18.56 -12.64
N ASN A 114 3.32 18.68 -13.05
CA ASN A 114 3.72 18.57 -14.45
C ASN A 114 4.08 17.15 -14.88
N GLY A 115 3.32 16.15 -14.45
CA GLY A 115 3.43 14.79 -14.96
C GLY A 115 4.31 13.85 -14.11
N ASN A 116 4.59 14.20 -12.88
CA ASN A 116 5.34 13.31 -11.99
C ASN A 116 4.40 12.33 -11.30
N GLU A 117 4.29 11.19 -11.90
CA GLU A 117 3.63 10.02 -11.34
C GLU A 117 4.48 9.46 -10.21
N ILE A 118 3.85 9.13 -9.11
CA ILE A 118 4.47 8.38 -8.05
C ILE A 118 3.92 6.96 -8.09
N ALA A 119 4.78 5.99 -8.24
CA ALA A 119 4.38 4.59 -8.16
C ALA A 119 5.38 3.83 -7.32
N TRP A 120 4.86 2.87 -6.56
CA TRP A 120 5.71 2.01 -5.73
C TRP A 120 5.07 0.65 -5.55
N ALA A 121 5.91 -0.30 -5.19
CA ALA A 121 5.47 -1.56 -4.62
C ALA A 121 6.06 -1.71 -3.21
N GLN A 122 5.32 -2.36 -2.31
CA GLN A 122 5.80 -2.64 -0.95
C GLN A 122 5.35 -4.00 -0.44
N ASN A 123 6.15 -4.56 0.45
CA ASN A 123 5.77 -5.65 1.31
C ASN A 123 5.77 -5.18 2.78
N GLN A 124 5.66 -6.10 3.74
CA GLN A 124 5.65 -5.74 5.17
C GLN A 124 6.93 -5.04 5.64
N ASN A 125 8.05 -5.20 4.94
CA ASN A 125 9.36 -4.74 5.42
C ASN A 125 9.99 -3.65 4.56
N PHE A 126 9.66 -3.62 3.26
CA PHE A 126 10.33 -2.75 2.30
C PHE A 126 9.34 -2.12 1.33
N LYS A 127 9.65 -0.90 0.95
CA LYS A 127 8.93 -0.13 -0.06
C LYS A 127 9.91 0.34 -1.12
N LEU A 128 9.64 0.01 -2.37
CA LEU A 128 10.43 0.38 -3.52
C LEU A 128 9.64 1.31 -4.43
N TYR A 129 10.14 2.50 -4.67
CA TYR A 129 9.58 3.42 -5.63
C TYR A 129 10.06 3.11 -7.06
N ARG A 130 9.28 3.52 -8.05
CA ARG A 130 9.61 3.32 -9.47
C ARG A 130 10.94 3.98 -9.89
N ASP A 131 11.35 5.05 -9.22
CA ASP A 131 12.65 5.71 -9.42
C ASP A 131 13.84 4.89 -8.90
N GLY A 132 13.59 3.73 -8.28
CA GLY A 132 14.59 2.85 -7.71
C GLY A 132 14.93 3.13 -6.24
N THR A 133 14.36 4.18 -5.65
CA THR A 133 14.57 4.50 -4.23
C THR A 133 13.82 3.50 -3.36
N MET A 134 14.50 2.92 -2.37
CA MET A 134 13.95 1.91 -1.48
C MET A 134 14.06 2.34 -0.03
N TYR A 135 13.03 2.03 0.75
CA TYR A 135 12.99 2.29 2.19
C TYR A 135 12.63 1.02 2.97
N ALA A 136 13.06 0.96 4.21
CA ALA A 136 12.45 0.05 5.17
C ALA A 136 11.09 0.61 5.59
N VAL A 137 10.05 -0.21 5.51
CA VAL A 137 8.74 0.13 6.07
C VAL A 137 8.86 0.13 7.59
N SER A 138 8.43 1.19 8.21
CA SER A 138 8.35 1.29 9.65
C SER A 138 7.22 2.23 10.03
N ASP A 139 6.68 2.02 11.21
CA ASP A 139 5.70 2.91 11.84
C ASP A 139 6.21 4.35 12.06
N ARG A 140 7.52 4.56 11.94
CA ARG A 140 8.18 5.88 12.05
C ARG A 140 8.35 6.60 10.71
N GLY A 141 7.86 6.00 9.62
CA GLY A 141 7.93 6.56 8.27
C GLY A 141 9.29 6.38 7.57
N GLU A 142 9.36 6.89 6.37
CA GLU A 142 10.49 6.75 5.45
C GLU A 142 11.58 7.78 5.81
N LYS A 143 12.54 7.40 6.65
CA LYS A 143 13.56 8.33 7.15
C LYS A 143 14.82 8.37 6.30
N SER A 144 15.28 7.23 5.81
CA SER A 144 16.53 7.13 5.07
C SER A 144 16.42 6.10 3.96
N PRO A 145 16.75 6.47 2.71
CA PRO A 145 16.76 5.50 1.62
C PRO A 145 17.85 4.45 1.83
N ILE A 146 17.53 3.22 1.45
CA ILE A 146 18.46 2.11 1.47
C ILE A 146 19.26 2.13 0.18
N VAL A 147 20.56 2.32 0.27
CA VAL A 147 21.44 2.21 -0.89
C VAL A 147 21.43 0.78 -1.44
N LYS A 148 21.69 0.63 -2.73
CA LYS A 148 21.80 -0.69 -3.37
C LYS A 148 22.82 -1.54 -2.60
N ASN A 149 22.48 -2.80 -2.33
CA ASN A 149 23.20 -3.75 -1.48
C ASN A 149 23.30 -3.37 0.02
N GLY A 150 22.69 -2.26 0.43
CA GLY A 150 22.74 -1.80 1.82
C GLY A 150 21.78 -2.52 2.77
N ALA A 151 20.80 -3.25 2.25
CA ALA A 151 19.80 -3.99 3.04
C ALA A 151 20.18 -5.48 3.25
N GLY A 152 21.36 -5.90 2.83
CA GLY A 152 21.79 -7.30 2.85
C GLY A 152 20.95 -8.19 1.91
N GLU A 153 21.15 -9.49 2.00
CA GLU A 153 20.52 -10.48 1.12
C GLU A 153 18.97 -10.40 1.15
N ARG A 154 18.39 -10.23 2.33
CA ARG A 154 16.93 -10.11 2.50
C ARG A 154 16.36 -8.88 1.79
N GLY A 155 17.07 -7.76 1.87
CA GLY A 155 16.65 -6.52 1.22
C GLY A 155 16.80 -6.58 -0.29
N GLU A 156 17.86 -7.21 -0.80
CA GLU A 156 18.04 -7.36 -2.24
C GLU A 156 17.04 -8.35 -2.84
N THR A 157 16.68 -9.41 -2.13
CA THR A 157 15.59 -10.32 -2.52
C THR A 157 14.24 -9.57 -2.59
N ALA A 158 13.96 -8.75 -1.58
CA ALA A 158 12.76 -7.91 -1.59
C ALA A 158 12.79 -6.89 -2.73
N ARG A 159 13.92 -6.23 -2.97
CA ARG A 159 14.09 -5.29 -4.10
C ARG A 159 13.78 -5.96 -5.44
N ALA A 160 14.32 -7.15 -5.69
CA ALA A 160 14.08 -7.88 -6.93
C ALA A 160 12.59 -8.24 -7.10
N MET A 161 11.94 -8.69 -6.03
CA MET A 161 10.51 -9.01 -6.04
C MET A 161 9.64 -7.77 -6.30
N LEU A 162 9.92 -6.66 -5.59
CA LEU A 162 9.16 -5.41 -5.71
C LEU A 162 9.38 -4.75 -7.07
N GLN A 163 10.60 -4.81 -7.62
CA GLN A 163 10.88 -4.33 -8.97
C GLN A 163 10.08 -5.11 -10.01
N LYS A 164 10.04 -6.44 -9.89
CA LYS A 164 9.22 -7.28 -10.77
C LYS A 164 7.72 -6.94 -10.67
N ALA A 165 7.24 -6.61 -9.48
CA ALA A 165 5.86 -6.14 -9.29
C ALA A 165 5.62 -4.82 -10.03
N ILE A 166 6.51 -3.84 -9.87
CA ILE A 166 6.43 -2.54 -10.57
C ILE A 166 6.45 -2.73 -12.09
N ASP A 167 7.37 -3.57 -12.60
CA ASP A 167 7.53 -3.80 -14.04
C ASP A 167 6.35 -4.53 -14.66
N SER A 168 5.57 -5.28 -13.87
CA SER A 168 4.36 -5.97 -14.32
C SER A 168 3.14 -5.07 -14.45
N MET A 169 3.20 -3.85 -13.90
CA MET A 169 2.08 -2.91 -13.92
C MET A 169 2.13 -1.99 -15.14
N PRO A 170 0.97 -1.62 -15.69
CA PRO A 170 0.93 -0.72 -16.83
C PRO A 170 1.57 0.63 -16.50
N VAL A 171 2.31 1.16 -17.45
CA VAL A 171 2.76 2.56 -17.42
C VAL A 171 1.62 3.41 -17.95
N TRP A 172 0.89 4.05 -17.06
CA TRP A 172 -0.14 5.01 -17.46
C TRP A 172 0.55 6.25 -18.00
N ALA A 173 0.37 6.54 -19.27
CA ALA A 173 0.76 7.85 -19.80
C ALA A 173 -0.21 8.90 -19.25
N ALA A 174 0.31 9.91 -18.60
CA ALA A 174 -0.46 11.00 -17.99
C ALA A 174 -1.45 11.71 -18.97
N LYS A 175 -1.30 11.48 -20.26
CA LYS A 175 -2.14 12.03 -21.32
C LYS A 175 -3.55 11.45 -21.43
N LEU A 176 -3.86 10.35 -20.73
CA LEU A 176 -5.18 9.71 -20.83
C LEU A 176 -6.16 10.13 -19.73
N ALA A 177 -5.72 10.84 -18.72
CA ALA A 177 -6.54 11.12 -17.54
C ALA A 177 -7.41 12.38 -17.65
N TYR A 178 -7.05 13.31 -18.51
CA TYR A 178 -7.81 14.54 -18.70
C TYR A 178 -7.71 14.93 -20.18
N GLY A 179 -8.77 14.60 -20.92
CA GLY A 179 -8.93 15.12 -22.27
C GLY A 179 -8.83 16.65 -22.26
N ASP A 180 -8.24 17.18 -23.32
CA ASP A 180 -8.13 18.62 -23.60
C ASP A 180 -9.50 19.31 -23.49
#